data_f5dbc5154924b4d0ce7e6ede418db3c1
#
_entry.id   f5dbc5154924b4d0ce7e6ede418db3c1
#
_cell.length_a   1.000
_cell.length_b   1.000
_cell.length_c   1.000
_cell.angle_alpha   90.00
_cell.angle_beta   90.00
_cell.angle_gamma   90.00
#
_symmetry.space_group_name_H-M   'P 1'
#
loop_
_entity.id
_entity.type
_entity.pdbx_description
1 polymer ?
#
loop_
_entity_poly.entity_id
_entity_poly.type
_entity_poly.pdbx_seq_one_letter_code
_entity_poly.pdbx_strand_id
1 'polypeptide(L)'
;MLQKLNIGLVLPAVSGHSETFIKNKINGLLEHGYKVSLYVGGNVNSNKIHESIPIYYQVDVNNKFHLLFTLITTFILHPLTCIRFFNLEKLSHGSGTKAVKNLIINSHIIRRPLDWIHFEFATMGIYRENVAKAMGIKSAVSLRGFDIGLYPHEHPGCYNLLWKKIDRVHTISDDLYQKAVKIGLDTKTLCTKITPAINTEFFKSNSIKNLHNPLRILTVGRLTWKKGYEYALKALSLLKNKQINFEYHIVGEGNHREAIIYAIHKLGLTEDVKLRGQLSHQKVKQEMKWAEIYIQPSIQEGFCNAVLEAQAMGLLCIVTNAEGLSENVLDGKTGWVVPKRSSEAITEQIIKIKNMEMLQHNKIRKNAIVRVKDHFHLNEQIQNWSDFYK
;
A
#
# COMPACT_ATOMS: atom_id res chain seq x y z
N MET A 1 -15.62 -14.71 28.28
CA MET A 1 -15.27 -14.64 26.84
C MET A 1 -15.36 -13.19 26.42
N LEU A 2 -14.27 -12.57 25.98
CA LEU A 2 -14.29 -11.23 25.42
C LEU A 2 -15.19 -11.24 24.17
N GLN A 3 -16.15 -10.32 24.12
CA GLN A 3 -17.08 -10.19 23.00
C GLN A 3 -16.27 -9.95 21.72
N LYS A 4 -16.44 -10.82 20.71
CA LYS A 4 -15.71 -10.71 19.43
C LYS A 4 -16.20 -9.48 18.69
N LEU A 5 -15.34 -8.45 18.51
CA LEU A 5 -15.69 -7.21 17.83
C LEU A 5 -15.99 -7.46 16.34
N ASN A 6 -16.98 -6.73 15.82
CA ASN A 6 -17.37 -6.71 14.43
C ASN A 6 -16.68 -5.52 13.72
N ILE A 7 -15.80 -5.81 12.78
CA ILE A 7 -15.03 -4.79 12.05
C ILE A 7 -15.50 -4.71 10.60
N GLY A 8 -15.99 -3.54 10.22
CA GLY A 8 -16.35 -3.23 8.83
C GLY A 8 -15.19 -2.57 8.10
N LEU A 9 -14.66 -3.19 7.04
CA LEU A 9 -13.61 -2.61 6.20
C LEU A 9 -14.24 -2.00 4.94
N VAL A 10 -13.99 -0.71 4.71
CA VAL A 10 -14.50 0.02 3.55
C VAL A 10 -13.42 0.09 2.48
N LEU A 11 -13.72 -0.45 1.30
CA LEU A 11 -12.81 -0.61 0.17
C LEU A 11 -13.39 0.01 -1.11
N PRO A 12 -12.57 0.50 -2.05
CA PRO A 12 -13.06 0.98 -3.34
C PRO A 12 -13.64 -0.16 -4.19
N ALA A 13 -13.00 -1.33 -4.14
CA ALA A 13 -13.41 -2.55 -4.84
C ALA A 13 -12.91 -3.78 -4.07
N VAL A 14 -13.43 -4.96 -4.40
CA VAL A 14 -12.85 -6.22 -3.91
C VAL A 14 -11.50 -6.40 -4.58
N SER A 15 -10.44 -6.47 -3.78
CA SER A 15 -9.07 -6.37 -4.24
C SER A 15 -8.62 -7.54 -5.13
N GLY A 16 -7.88 -7.19 -6.20
CA GLY A 16 -7.16 -8.14 -7.04
C GLY A 16 -5.82 -8.59 -6.44
N HIS A 17 -4.95 -9.16 -7.27
CA HIS A 17 -3.65 -9.72 -6.86
C HIS A 17 -2.67 -8.71 -6.23
N SER A 18 -2.84 -7.40 -6.43
CA SER A 18 -1.91 -6.37 -5.97
C SER A 18 -2.12 -5.91 -4.52
N GLU A 19 -3.16 -6.39 -3.84
CA GLU A 19 -3.54 -5.93 -2.50
C GLU A 19 -3.39 -7.01 -1.43
N THR A 20 -2.27 -7.73 -1.46
CA THR A 20 -1.94 -8.79 -0.50
C THR A 20 -2.00 -8.33 0.96
N PHE A 21 -1.71 -7.05 1.21
CA PHE A 21 -1.79 -6.47 2.55
C PHE A 21 -3.21 -6.48 3.15
N ILE A 22 -4.26 -6.27 2.32
CA ILE A 22 -5.65 -6.35 2.79
C ILE A 22 -5.99 -7.79 3.15
N LYS A 23 -5.59 -8.75 2.31
CA LYS A 23 -5.79 -10.18 2.59
C LYS A 23 -5.11 -10.61 3.89
N ASN A 24 -3.86 -10.20 4.09
CA ASN A 24 -3.10 -10.51 5.30
C ASN A 24 -3.77 -9.91 6.55
N LYS A 25 -4.21 -8.65 6.48
CA LYS A 25 -4.97 -8.00 7.56
C LYS A 25 -6.25 -8.76 7.89
N ILE A 26 -7.04 -9.10 6.88
CA ILE A 26 -8.30 -9.82 7.05
C ILE A 26 -8.07 -11.18 7.70
N ASN A 27 -7.15 -11.99 7.15
CA ASN A 27 -6.84 -13.31 7.68
C ASN A 27 -6.36 -13.22 9.13
N GLY A 28 -5.47 -12.28 9.43
CA GLY A 28 -4.97 -12.07 10.78
C GLY A 28 -6.07 -11.68 11.77
N LEU A 29 -7.01 -10.82 11.38
CA LEU A 29 -8.15 -10.46 12.22
C LEU A 29 -9.07 -11.66 12.48
N LEU A 30 -9.34 -12.49 11.46
CA LEU A 30 -10.15 -13.70 11.60
C LEU A 30 -9.47 -14.73 12.54
N GLU A 31 -8.16 -14.92 12.40
CA GLU A 31 -7.36 -15.81 13.27
C GLU A 31 -7.41 -15.36 14.75
N HIS A 32 -7.46 -14.04 15.00
CA HIS A 32 -7.64 -13.49 16.36
C HIS A 32 -9.10 -13.45 16.82
N GLY A 33 -10.01 -14.02 16.01
CA GLY A 33 -11.40 -14.20 16.37
C GLY A 33 -12.31 -12.98 16.17
N TYR A 34 -11.84 -11.93 15.48
CA TYR A 34 -12.70 -10.82 15.05
C TYR A 34 -13.67 -11.27 13.98
N LYS A 35 -14.84 -10.66 13.93
CA LYS A 35 -15.75 -10.78 12.78
C LYS A 35 -15.44 -9.65 11.79
N VAL A 36 -15.20 -10.00 10.53
CA VAL A 36 -14.86 -9.05 9.49
C VAL A 36 -15.93 -9.02 8.42
N SER A 37 -16.32 -7.83 7.97
CA SER A 37 -17.22 -7.63 6.82
C SER A 37 -16.63 -6.56 5.89
N LEU A 38 -16.90 -6.69 4.58
CA LEU A 38 -16.41 -5.77 3.57
C LEU A 38 -17.56 -4.90 3.04
N TYR A 39 -17.28 -3.61 2.89
CA TYR A 39 -18.19 -2.60 2.33
C TYR A 39 -17.54 -2.00 1.09
N VAL A 40 -18.18 -2.16 -0.07
CA VAL A 40 -17.57 -1.87 -1.37
C VAL A 40 -18.40 -0.87 -2.17
N GLY A 41 -17.75 0.07 -2.83
CA GLY A 41 -18.39 1.18 -3.52
C GLY A 41 -19.10 0.85 -4.83
N GLY A 42 -18.99 -0.35 -5.39
CA GLY A 42 -19.65 -0.72 -6.65
C GLY A 42 -19.67 -2.23 -6.92
N ASN A 43 -20.52 -2.61 -7.90
CA ASN A 43 -20.63 -3.99 -8.34
C ASN A 43 -19.41 -4.34 -9.21
N VAL A 44 -18.41 -4.96 -8.63
CA VAL A 44 -17.25 -5.46 -9.37
C VAL A 44 -17.27 -6.97 -9.31
N ASN A 45 -17.02 -7.65 -10.43
CA ASN A 45 -16.85 -9.10 -10.51
C ASN A 45 -15.86 -9.56 -9.44
N SER A 46 -16.42 -10.15 -8.38
CA SER A 46 -15.68 -10.47 -7.17
C SER A 46 -14.89 -11.76 -7.34
N ASN A 47 -13.59 -11.66 -7.50
CA ASN A 47 -12.75 -12.74 -7.01
C ASN A 47 -12.85 -12.68 -5.47
N LYS A 48 -13.55 -13.63 -4.85
CA LYS A 48 -13.76 -13.70 -3.40
C LYS A 48 -12.41 -13.66 -2.68
N ILE A 49 -12.25 -12.69 -1.79
CA ILE A 49 -11.05 -12.58 -0.95
C ILE A 49 -10.97 -13.79 -0.01
N HIS A 50 -12.13 -14.17 0.53
CA HIS A 50 -12.32 -15.31 1.41
C HIS A 50 -13.79 -15.74 1.32
N GLU A 51 -14.08 -17.03 1.21
CA GLU A 51 -15.47 -17.52 0.99
C GLU A 51 -16.42 -17.24 2.16
N SER A 52 -15.89 -17.08 3.37
CA SER A 52 -16.69 -16.88 4.59
C SER A 52 -16.93 -15.42 4.98
N ILE A 53 -16.40 -14.42 4.23
CA ILE A 53 -16.54 -13.00 4.60
C ILE A 53 -17.71 -12.38 3.88
N PRO A 54 -18.70 -11.80 4.61
CA PRO A 54 -19.81 -11.10 3.98
C PRO A 54 -19.32 -9.82 3.29
N ILE A 55 -19.78 -9.61 2.05
CA ILE A 55 -19.50 -8.43 1.24
C ILE A 55 -20.81 -7.68 1.01
N TYR A 56 -20.82 -6.40 1.34
CA TYR A 56 -21.97 -5.51 1.16
C TYR A 56 -21.64 -4.44 0.14
N TYR A 57 -22.46 -4.35 -0.90
CA TYR A 57 -22.27 -3.38 -1.98
C TYR A 57 -23.11 -2.13 -1.75
N GLN A 58 -22.55 -1.00 -2.11
CA GLN A 58 -23.26 0.26 -2.16
C GLN A 58 -24.41 0.14 -3.18
N VAL A 59 -25.55 0.77 -2.89
CA VAL A 59 -26.71 0.78 -3.77
C VAL A 59 -26.39 1.43 -5.12
N ASP A 60 -26.90 0.85 -6.21
CA ASP A 60 -26.78 1.45 -7.54
C ASP A 60 -27.58 2.77 -7.60
N VAL A 61 -26.86 3.87 -7.78
CA VAL A 61 -27.45 5.23 -7.80
C VAL A 61 -28.28 5.52 -9.05
N ASN A 62 -28.19 4.69 -10.10
CA ASN A 62 -28.93 4.88 -11.34
C ASN A 62 -30.35 4.35 -11.26
N ASN A 63 -30.67 3.47 -10.32
CA ASN A 63 -32.01 2.88 -10.15
C ASN A 63 -32.82 3.64 -9.09
N LYS A 64 -33.65 4.57 -9.52
CA LYS A 64 -34.48 5.44 -8.64
C LYS A 64 -35.42 4.66 -7.73
N PHE A 65 -36.05 3.59 -8.21
CA PHE A 65 -36.92 2.74 -7.39
C PHE A 65 -36.14 2.03 -6.30
N HIS A 66 -34.96 1.50 -6.62
CA HIS A 66 -34.08 0.86 -5.65
C HIS A 66 -33.59 1.87 -4.62
N LEU A 67 -33.26 3.12 -5.01
CA LEU A 67 -32.87 4.17 -4.07
C LEU A 67 -33.96 4.49 -3.07
N LEU A 68 -35.22 4.69 -3.55
CA LEU A 68 -36.38 4.99 -2.70
C LEU A 68 -36.67 3.81 -1.76
N PHE A 69 -36.71 2.59 -2.28
CA PHE A 69 -36.90 1.37 -1.48
C PHE A 69 -35.83 1.23 -0.41
N THR A 70 -34.55 1.48 -0.78
CA THR A 70 -33.44 1.43 0.15
C THR A 70 -33.56 2.47 1.25
N LEU A 71 -33.94 3.71 0.92
CA LEU A 71 -34.14 4.77 1.89
C LEU A 71 -35.27 4.39 2.90
N ILE A 72 -36.44 3.99 2.40
CA ILE A 72 -37.59 3.62 3.23
C ILE A 72 -37.22 2.45 4.16
N THR A 73 -36.66 1.38 3.62
CA THR A 73 -36.32 0.19 4.40
C THR A 73 -35.19 0.47 5.41
N THR A 74 -34.23 1.33 5.08
CA THR A 74 -33.18 1.74 6.04
C THR A 74 -33.78 2.54 7.18
N PHE A 75 -34.71 3.47 6.87
CA PHE A 75 -35.36 4.28 7.88
C PHE A 75 -36.27 3.42 8.81
N ILE A 76 -37.02 2.47 8.26
CA ILE A 76 -37.86 1.57 9.06
C ILE A 76 -37.02 0.70 9.99
N LEU A 77 -35.91 0.14 9.50
CA LEU A 77 -35.07 -0.76 10.29
C LEU A 77 -34.18 -0.05 11.31
N HIS A 78 -33.74 1.17 11.00
CA HIS A 78 -32.75 1.93 11.82
C HIS A 78 -33.12 3.40 11.98
N PRO A 79 -34.36 3.74 12.49
CA PRO A 79 -34.85 5.11 12.49
C PRO A 79 -33.99 6.09 13.27
N LEU A 80 -33.55 5.70 14.46
CA LEU A 80 -32.71 6.55 15.31
C LEU A 80 -31.33 6.87 14.66
N THR A 81 -30.72 5.87 14.05
CA THR A 81 -29.46 6.06 13.33
C THR A 81 -29.63 6.97 12.11
N CYS A 82 -30.72 6.78 11.35
CA CYS A 82 -31.03 7.63 10.20
C CYS A 82 -31.22 9.09 10.59
N ILE A 83 -31.98 9.35 11.67
CA ILE A 83 -32.22 10.71 12.19
C ILE A 83 -30.91 11.35 12.65
N ARG A 84 -30.10 10.60 13.43
CA ARG A 84 -28.80 11.08 13.88
C ARG A 84 -27.87 11.39 12.71
N PHE A 85 -27.80 10.49 11.74
CA PHE A 85 -26.99 10.68 10.54
C PHE A 85 -27.43 11.90 9.74
N PHE A 86 -28.74 12.03 9.47
CA PHE A 86 -29.30 13.17 8.75
C PHE A 86 -28.96 14.50 9.44
N ASN A 87 -29.13 14.60 10.76
CA ASN A 87 -28.84 15.81 11.52
C ASN A 87 -27.34 16.13 11.48
N LEU A 88 -26.45 15.14 11.62
CA LEU A 88 -25.02 15.33 11.53
C LEU A 88 -24.58 15.80 10.13
N GLU A 89 -25.14 15.21 9.08
CA GLU A 89 -24.88 15.58 7.68
C GLU A 89 -25.36 17.02 7.39
N LYS A 90 -26.59 17.36 7.84
CA LYS A 90 -27.15 18.70 7.69
C LYS A 90 -26.27 19.74 8.40
N LEU A 91 -25.82 19.44 9.61
CA LEU A 91 -24.90 20.31 10.38
C LEU A 91 -23.56 20.48 9.67
N SER A 92 -23.02 19.39 9.09
CA SER A 92 -21.70 19.38 8.45
C SER A 92 -21.69 20.06 7.06
N HIS A 93 -22.78 19.95 6.32
CA HIS A 93 -22.87 20.36 4.91
C HIS A 93 -23.92 21.43 4.59
N GLY A 94 -24.75 21.83 5.56
CA GLY A 94 -25.80 22.86 5.37
C GLY A 94 -26.95 22.46 4.43
N SER A 95 -27.03 21.21 3.96
CA SER A 95 -27.98 20.78 2.93
C SER A 95 -28.70 19.47 3.30
N GLY A 96 -30.03 19.54 3.36
CA GLY A 96 -30.86 18.35 3.61
C GLY A 96 -30.86 17.34 2.43
N THR A 97 -30.83 17.85 1.20
CA THR A 97 -30.76 16.98 0.01
C THR A 97 -29.47 16.18 -0.06
N LYS A 98 -28.35 16.81 0.30
CA LYS A 98 -27.05 16.15 0.42
C LYS A 98 -27.06 15.10 1.54
N ALA A 99 -27.69 15.43 2.68
CA ALA A 99 -27.84 14.50 3.79
C ALA A 99 -28.64 13.23 3.40
N VAL A 100 -29.75 13.38 2.67
CA VAL A 100 -30.52 12.23 2.15
C VAL A 100 -29.70 11.42 1.16
N LYS A 101 -29.00 12.07 0.21
CA LYS A 101 -28.13 11.37 -0.74
C LYS A 101 -27.06 10.54 -0.02
N ASN A 102 -26.40 11.13 0.97
CA ASN A 102 -25.36 10.45 1.73
C ASN A 102 -25.92 9.33 2.61
N LEU A 103 -27.15 9.48 3.14
CA LEU A 103 -27.85 8.40 3.86
C LEU A 103 -28.08 7.18 2.96
N ILE A 104 -28.55 7.39 1.73
CA ILE A 104 -28.77 6.32 0.76
C ILE A 104 -27.44 5.62 0.41
N ILE A 105 -26.40 6.39 0.10
CA ILE A 105 -25.06 5.87 -0.23
C ILE A 105 -24.49 5.02 0.90
N ASN A 106 -24.74 5.37 2.15
CA ASN A 106 -24.22 4.69 3.33
C ASN A 106 -25.16 3.66 3.94
N SER A 107 -26.34 3.43 3.35
CA SER A 107 -27.36 2.49 3.85
C SER A 107 -26.85 1.07 4.04
N HIS A 108 -25.97 0.58 3.14
CA HIS A 108 -25.37 -0.75 3.22
C HIS A 108 -24.47 -0.94 4.45
N ILE A 109 -23.92 0.15 5.00
CA ILE A 109 -23.15 0.16 6.26
C ILE A 109 -24.10 0.29 7.45
N ILE A 110 -25.00 1.29 7.44
CA ILE A 110 -25.90 1.64 8.54
C ILE A 110 -26.78 0.46 8.98
N ARG A 111 -27.14 -0.43 8.06
CA ARG A 111 -28.00 -1.60 8.30
C ARG A 111 -27.31 -2.76 9.01
N ARG A 112 -26.05 -2.64 9.39
CA ARG A 112 -25.28 -3.76 9.91
C ARG A 112 -24.70 -3.45 11.29
N PRO A 113 -24.71 -4.42 12.22
CA PRO A 113 -24.09 -4.24 13.52
C PRO A 113 -22.56 -4.23 13.36
N LEU A 114 -21.94 -3.15 13.79
CA LEU A 114 -20.48 -2.95 13.79
C LEU A 114 -20.06 -2.39 15.13
N ASP A 115 -18.81 -2.67 15.51
CA ASP A 115 -18.11 -2.01 16.61
C ASP A 115 -17.09 -0.99 16.06
N TRP A 116 -16.49 -1.32 14.90
CA TRP A 116 -15.57 -0.47 14.17
C TRP A 116 -15.92 -0.38 12.70
N ILE A 117 -15.80 0.83 12.13
CA ILE A 117 -15.68 1.05 10.69
C ILE A 117 -14.28 1.51 10.36
N HIS A 118 -13.61 0.87 9.41
CA HIS A 118 -12.25 1.21 9.00
C HIS A 118 -12.19 1.51 7.50
N PHE A 119 -11.86 2.73 7.17
CA PHE A 119 -11.62 3.17 5.80
C PHE A 119 -10.21 2.79 5.38
N GLU A 120 -10.04 1.83 4.47
CA GLU A 120 -8.74 1.32 4.04
C GLU A 120 -7.91 2.31 3.20
N PHE A 121 -8.55 3.41 2.79
CA PHE A 121 -7.95 4.59 2.17
C PHE A 121 -8.69 5.83 2.67
N ALA A 122 -7.98 6.95 2.85
CA ALA A 122 -8.61 8.19 3.33
C ALA A 122 -9.74 8.68 2.40
N THR A 123 -9.62 8.45 1.10
CA THR A 123 -10.67 8.74 0.11
C THR A 123 -11.97 8.00 0.37
N MET A 124 -11.93 6.83 1.01
CA MET A 124 -13.13 6.07 1.37
C MET A 124 -13.91 6.68 2.54
N GLY A 125 -13.28 7.56 3.31
CA GLY A 125 -13.93 8.31 4.38
C GLY A 125 -14.79 9.48 3.87
N ILE A 126 -14.54 9.98 2.66
CA ILE A 126 -15.29 11.11 2.07
C ILE A 126 -16.76 10.73 1.89
N TYR A 127 -17.67 11.60 2.35
CA TYR A 127 -19.13 11.37 2.45
C TYR A 127 -19.55 10.26 3.43
N ARG A 128 -18.63 9.77 4.28
CA ARG A 128 -18.86 8.75 5.32
C ARG A 128 -18.44 9.20 6.70
N GLU A 129 -17.99 10.43 6.84
CA GLU A 129 -17.39 10.99 8.05
C GLU A 129 -18.30 10.93 9.27
N ASN A 130 -19.62 11.01 9.05
CA ASN A 130 -20.62 11.00 10.11
C ASN A 130 -21.20 9.59 10.42
N VAL A 131 -20.87 8.56 9.63
CA VAL A 131 -21.46 7.21 9.76
C VAL A 131 -21.17 6.61 11.15
N ALA A 132 -19.91 6.61 11.58
CA ALA A 132 -19.53 6.04 12.86
C ALA A 132 -20.24 6.71 14.03
N LYS A 133 -20.26 8.05 14.05
CA LYS A 133 -20.91 8.83 15.10
C LYS A 133 -22.42 8.62 15.13
N ALA A 134 -23.08 8.49 13.97
CA ALA A 134 -24.51 8.21 13.89
C ALA A 134 -24.87 6.82 14.41
N MET A 135 -24.02 5.83 14.15
CA MET A 135 -24.17 4.44 14.61
C MET A 135 -23.73 4.24 16.07
N GLY A 136 -22.99 5.18 16.67
CA GLY A 136 -22.41 5.03 18.01
C GLY A 136 -21.25 4.03 18.06
N ILE A 137 -20.48 3.92 16.98
CA ILE A 137 -19.33 3.02 16.84
C ILE A 137 -18.05 3.80 16.66
N LYS A 138 -16.90 3.13 16.75
CA LYS A 138 -15.57 3.73 16.51
C LYS A 138 -15.22 3.74 15.01
N SER A 139 -14.39 4.70 14.63
CA SER A 139 -13.92 4.87 13.26
C SER A 139 -12.41 4.87 13.14
N ALA A 140 -11.89 4.25 12.07
CA ALA A 140 -10.48 4.27 11.74
C ALA A 140 -10.25 4.54 10.26
N VAL A 141 -9.07 5.07 9.93
CA VAL A 141 -8.63 5.29 8.55
C VAL A 141 -7.17 4.86 8.36
N SER A 142 -6.89 4.20 7.24
CA SER A 142 -5.53 3.89 6.80
C SER A 142 -5.01 4.97 5.86
N LEU A 143 -3.79 5.45 6.11
CA LEU A 143 -3.06 6.35 5.23
C LEU A 143 -2.18 5.54 4.29
N ARG A 144 -2.37 5.76 2.98
CA ARG A 144 -1.63 5.08 1.93
C ARG A 144 -0.98 6.09 0.98
N GLY A 145 -0.35 5.64 -0.10
CA GLY A 145 0.42 6.54 -0.95
C GLY A 145 -0.41 7.51 -1.80
N PHE A 146 -1.44 7.01 -2.51
CA PHE A 146 -2.24 7.84 -3.41
C PHE A 146 -3.12 8.85 -2.66
N ASP A 147 -3.82 8.37 -1.67
CA ASP A 147 -4.83 9.12 -0.91
C ASP A 147 -4.24 10.28 -0.09
N ILE A 148 -2.99 10.19 0.34
CA ILE A 148 -2.31 11.24 1.10
C ILE A 148 -1.31 12.02 0.23
N GLY A 149 -0.62 11.35 -0.69
CA GLY A 149 0.45 11.95 -1.48
C GLY A 149 -0.01 12.60 -2.80
N LEU A 150 -1.20 12.30 -3.30
CA LEU A 150 -1.65 12.78 -4.61
C LEU A 150 -3.04 13.42 -4.56
N TYR A 151 -4.04 12.69 -4.08
CA TYR A 151 -5.44 13.12 -4.09
C TYR A 151 -5.70 14.51 -3.47
N PRO A 152 -5.07 14.92 -2.34
CA PRO A 152 -5.27 16.25 -1.76
C PRO A 152 -4.73 17.41 -2.60
N HIS A 153 -3.82 17.17 -3.55
CA HIS A 153 -3.34 18.20 -4.46
C HIS A 153 -4.40 18.60 -5.49
N GLU A 154 -5.19 17.63 -5.96
CA GLU A 154 -6.32 17.87 -6.87
C GLU A 154 -7.57 18.33 -6.10
N HIS A 155 -7.69 17.96 -4.82
CA HIS A 155 -8.85 18.23 -3.97
C HIS A 155 -8.44 18.84 -2.61
N PRO A 156 -7.97 20.10 -2.57
CA PRO A 156 -7.54 20.77 -1.34
C PRO A 156 -8.66 20.77 -0.27
N GLY A 157 -8.31 20.40 0.97
CA GLY A 157 -9.27 20.36 2.08
C GLY A 157 -10.25 19.18 2.08
N CYS A 158 -10.11 18.21 1.17
CA CYS A 158 -11.01 17.06 1.01
C CYS A 158 -11.19 16.24 2.31
N TYR A 159 -10.23 16.27 3.21
CA TYR A 159 -10.26 15.50 4.46
C TYR A 159 -10.56 16.35 5.71
N ASN A 160 -10.85 17.66 5.58
CA ASN A 160 -11.07 18.56 6.74
C ASN A 160 -12.16 18.05 7.70
N LEU A 161 -13.23 17.45 7.15
CA LEU A 161 -14.30 16.87 7.96
C LEU A 161 -13.89 15.52 8.54
N LEU A 162 -13.22 14.68 7.74
CA LEU A 162 -12.74 13.36 8.17
C LEU A 162 -11.80 13.49 9.37
N TRP A 163 -10.82 14.39 9.31
CA TRP A 163 -9.87 14.60 10.40
C TRP A 163 -10.52 15.03 11.72
N LYS A 164 -11.66 15.75 11.65
CA LYS A 164 -12.43 16.15 12.85
C LYS A 164 -13.29 15.03 13.44
N LYS A 165 -13.52 13.94 12.71
CA LYS A 165 -14.47 12.89 13.09
C LYS A 165 -13.84 11.53 13.34
N ILE A 166 -12.63 11.29 12.83
CA ILE A 166 -11.95 10.01 12.95
C ILE A 166 -11.41 9.77 14.35
N ASP A 167 -11.59 8.57 14.89
CA ASP A 167 -11.13 8.22 16.25
C ASP A 167 -9.69 7.70 16.23
N ARG A 168 -9.28 6.99 15.18
CA ARG A 168 -7.96 6.38 15.10
C ARG A 168 -7.42 6.39 13.67
N VAL A 169 -6.13 6.63 13.54
CA VAL A 169 -5.41 6.63 12.25
C VAL A 169 -4.41 5.49 12.22
N HIS A 170 -4.34 4.79 11.11
CA HIS A 170 -3.26 3.88 10.77
C HIS A 170 -2.39 4.48 9.67
N THR A 171 -1.09 4.41 9.82
CA THR A 171 -0.13 4.78 8.77
C THR A 171 0.85 3.66 8.47
N ILE A 172 1.29 3.56 7.21
CA ILE A 172 2.31 2.58 6.80
C ILE A 172 3.73 3.12 6.89
N SER A 173 3.90 4.45 7.03
CA SER A 173 5.21 5.11 7.16
C SER A 173 5.09 6.43 7.92
N ASP A 174 6.19 6.90 8.50
CA ASP A 174 6.24 8.18 9.20
C ASP A 174 6.06 9.35 8.22
N ASP A 175 6.59 9.23 6.99
CA ASP A 175 6.41 10.24 5.94
C ASP A 175 4.92 10.49 5.63
N LEU A 176 4.11 9.43 5.47
CA LEU A 176 2.68 9.59 5.21
C LEU A 176 1.92 10.20 6.39
N TYR A 177 2.30 9.87 7.61
CA TYR A 177 1.75 10.52 8.80
C TYR A 177 2.06 12.02 8.80
N GLN A 178 3.31 12.40 8.58
CA GLN A 178 3.71 13.81 8.51
C GLN A 178 2.99 14.59 7.40
N LYS A 179 2.76 13.94 6.26
CA LYS A 179 1.95 14.53 5.17
C LYS A 179 0.49 14.73 5.59
N ALA A 180 -0.11 13.76 6.28
CA ALA A 180 -1.47 13.89 6.78
C ALA A 180 -1.59 15.05 7.79
N VAL A 181 -0.61 15.22 8.68
CA VAL A 181 -0.54 16.35 9.60
C VAL A 181 -0.46 17.68 8.83
N LYS A 182 0.37 17.77 7.78
CA LYS A 182 0.48 18.97 6.94
C LYS A 182 -0.82 19.35 6.23
N ILE A 183 -1.70 18.38 5.95
CA ILE A 183 -3.01 18.62 5.34
C ILE A 183 -4.16 18.63 6.37
N GLY A 184 -3.85 18.85 7.65
CA GLY A 184 -4.81 19.16 8.70
C GLY A 184 -5.20 18.05 9.66
N LEU A 185 -4.54 16.88 9.63
CA LEU A 185 -4.72 15.87 10.69
C LEU A 185 -4.17 16.41 12.03
N ASP A 186 -5.02 16.38 13.07
CA ASP A 186 -4.59 16.78 14.41
C ASP A 186 -3.59 15.76 14.98
N THR A 187 -2.46 16.26 15.49
CA THR A 187 -1.42 15.43 16.14
C THR A 187 -1.90 14.75 17.42
N LYS A 188 -3.00 15.21 18.01
CA LYS A 188 -3.67 14.57 19.16
C LYS A 188 -4.47 13.33 18.76
N THR A 189 -4.81 13.17 17.46
CA THR A 189 -5.51 11.97 16.99
C THR A 189 -4.61 10.75 17.14
N LEU A 190 -5.13 9.70 17.78
CA LEU A 190 -4.36 8.48 18.02
C LEU A 190 -3.95 7.86 16.68
N CYS A 191 -2.65 7.84 16.42
CA CYS A 191 -2.06 7.26 15.22
C CYS A 191 -1.18 6.06 15.56
N THR A 192 -1.36 4.96 14.84
CA THR A 192 -0.54 3.75 14.98
C THR A 192 0.13 3.45 13.64
N LYS A 193 1.46 3.34 13.64
CA LYS A 193 2.22 2.87 12.48
C LYS A 193 2.23 1.34 12.47
N ILE A 194 1.66 0.75 11.41
CA ILE A 194 1.74 -0.68 11.12
C ILE A 194 2.28 -0.81 9.69
N THR A 195 3.57 -1.09 9.58
CA THR A 195 4.23 -1.22 8.28
C THR A 195 3.75 -2.47 7.54
N PRO A 196 3.78 -2.47 6.20
CA PRO A 196 3.65 -3.69 5.43
C PRO A 196 4.66 -4.74 5.88
N ALA A 197 4.26 -6.01 5.82
CA ALA A 197 5.08 -7.14 6.18
C ALA A 197 5.03 -8.22 5.09
N ILE A 198 6.01 -9.14 5.11
CA ILE A 198 6.14 -10.21 4.14
C ILE A 198 6.22 -11.58 4.82
N ASN A 199 5.97 -12.63 4.04
CA ASN A 199 6.23 -13.99 4.47
C ASN A 199 7.73 -14.29 4.36
N THR A 200 8.48 -14.14 5.46
CA THR A 200 9.92 -14.38 5.53
C THR A 200 10.29 -15.85 5.42
N GLU A 201 9.37 -16.79 5.65
CA GLU A 201 9.58 -18.21 5.39
C GLU A 201 9.50 -18.54 3.90
N PHE A 202 8.66 -17.82 3.17
CA PHE A 202 8.59 -17.94 1.72
C PHE A 202 9.77 -17.22 1.05
N PHE A 203 10.00 -15.93 1.36
CA PHE A 203 11.12 -15.16 0.84
C PHE A 203 12.35 -15.34 1.75
N LYS A 204 13.08 -16.41 1.54
CA LYS A 204 14.37 -16.67 2.21
C LYS A 204 15.37 -17.29 1.24
N SER A 205 16.63 -16.98 1.43
CA SER A 205 17.74 -17.58 0.71
C SER A 205 18.83 -17.97 1.71
N ASN A 206 19.34 -19.19 1.58
CA ASN A 206 20.45 -19.70 2.38
C ASN A 206 21.78 -19.61 1.62
N SER A 207 21.75 -19.13 0.36
CA SER A 207 22.95 -19.05 -0.48
C SER A 207 23.68 -17.71 -0.31
N ILE A 208 24.99 -17.79 -0.13
CA ILE A 208 25.88 -16.64 -0.27
C ILE A 208 25.90 -16.26 -1.76
N LYS A 209 25.64 -14.98 -2.05
CA LYS A 209 25.64 -14.46 -3.40
C LYS A 209 26.94 -13.70 -3.67
N ASN A 210 27.68 -14.11 -4.68
CA ASN A 210 28.78 -13.35 -5.23
C ASN A 210 28.26 -12.46 -6.36
N LEU A 211 28.93 -11.35 -6.64
CA LEU A 211 28.65 -10.58 -7.83
C LEU A 211 29.18 -11.32 -9.07
N HIS A 212 28.32 -11.41 -10.09
CA HIS A 212 28.70 -12.00 -11.38
C HIS A 212 29.21 -10.90 -12.35
N ASN A 213 29.80 -11.34 -13.41
CA ASN A 213 30.07 -10.53 -14.59
C ASN A 213 29.44 -11.24 -15.80
N PRO A 214 28.34 -10.73 -16.34
CA PRO A 214 27.64 -9.46 -16.06
C PRO A 214 26.96 -9.40 -14.69
N LEU A 215 26.82 -8.18 -14.11
CA LEU A 215 26.08 -7.92 -12.88
C LEU A 215 24.59 -8.22 -13.08
N ARG A 216 23.97 -8.95 -12.17
CA ARG A 216 22.54 -9.32 -12.25
C ARG A 216 21.67 -8.39 -11.41
N ILE A 217 20.91 -7.55 -12.08
CA ILE A 217 20.15 -6.46 -11.47
C ILE A 217 18.64 -6.73 -11.65
N LEU A 218 17.84 -6.39 -10.65
CA LEU A 218 16.39 -6.64 -10.65
C LEU A 218 15.62 -5.43 -10.13
N THR A 219 14.46 -5.17 -10.72
CA THR A 219 13.37 -4.37 -10.15
C THR A 219 12.05 -5.12 -10.28
N VAL A 220 11.25 -5.11 -9.22
CA VAL A 220 9.90 -5.70 -9.21
C VAL A 220 8.89 -4.63 -8.84
N GLY A 221 7.90 -4.39 -9.69
CA GLY A 221 6.85 -3.41 -9.42
C GLY A 221 5.97 -3.11 -10.61
N ARG A 222 4.81 -2.48 -10.37
CA ARG A 222 3.92 -2.03 -11.44
C ARG A 222 4.64 -1.04 -12.36
N LEU A 223 4.45 -1.16 -13.67
CA LEU A 223 5.03 -0.25 -14.64
C LEU A 223 4.20 1.05 -14.69
N THR A 224 4.50 1.96 -13.76
CA THR A 224 3.88 3.28 -13.63
C THR A 224 4.95 4.35 -13.47
N TRP A 225 4.64 5.59 -13.84
CA TRP A 225 5.58 6.72 -13.76
C TRP A 225 6.21 6.90 -12.38
N LYS A 226 5.44 6.62 -11.28
CA LYS A 226 5.94 6.77 -9.89
C LYS A 226 7.14 5.88 -9.59
N LYS A 227 7.28 4.76 -10.31
CA LYS A 227 8.37 3.80 -10.07
C LYS A 227 9.71 4.22 -10.69
N GLY A 228 9.73 5.28 -11.52
CA GLY A 228 10.95 5.94 -11.99
C GLY A 228 11.90 5.06 -12.80
N TYR A 229 11.37 4.11 -13.57
CA TYR A 229 12.17 3.17 -14.38
C TYR A 229 13.14 3.88 -15.31
N GLU A 230 12.77 5.06 -15.82
CA GLU A 230 13.59 5.90 -16.70
C GLU A 230 14.93 6.29 -16.04
N TYR A 231 14.92 6.54 -14.71
CA TYR A 231 16.16 6.87 -13.98
C TYR A 231 17.09 5.67 -13.82
N ALA A 232 16.52 4.48 -13.59
CA ALA A 232 17.32 3.24 -13.57
C ALA A 232 17.89 2.93 -14.95
N LEU A 233 17.09 3.03 -16.02
CA LEU A 233 17.56 2.80 -17.40
C LEU A 233 18.66 3.77 -17.79
N LYS A 234 18.52 5.07 -17.47
CA LYS A 234 19.58 6.05 -17.71
C LYS A 234 20.84 5.74 -16.90
N ALA A 235 20.71 5.31 -15.64
CA ALA A 235 21.83 4.90 -14.81
C ALA A 235 22.58 3.70 -15.42
N LEU A 236 21.85 2.72 -15.95
CA LEU A 236 22.44 1.55 -16.61
C LEU A 236 23.12 1.92 -17.95
N SER A 237 22.57 2.88 -18.70
CA SER A 237 23.25 3.43 -19.88
C SER A 237 24.60 4.09 -19.51
N LEU A 238 24.66 4.80 -18.37
CA LEU A 238 25.93 5.36 -17.87
C LEU A 238 26.91 4.26 -17.44
N LEU A 239 26.45 3.14 -16.89
CA LEU A 239 27.31 1.97 -16.60
C LEU A 239 27.86 1.34 -17.87
N LYS A 240 27.03 1.19 -18.91
CA LYS A 240 27.45 0.66 -20.21
C LYS A 240 28.55 1.53 -20.85
N ASN A 241 28.41 2.85 -20.78
CA ASN A 241 29.44 3.79 -21.25
C ASN A 241 30.76 3.66 -20.46
N LYS A 242 30.72 3.16 -19.22
CA LYS A 242 31.90 2.85 -18.41
C LYS A 242 32.39 1.40 -18.59
N GLN A 243 31.89 0.69 -19.58
CA GLN A 243 32.23 -0.71 -19.92
C GLN A 243 31.97 -1.69 -18.73
N ILE A 244 30.96 -1.43 -17.94
CA ILE A 244 30.50 -2.33 -16.88
C ILE A 244 29.34 -3.16 -17.43
N ASN A 245 29.56 -4.47 -17.56
CA ASN A 245 28.55 -5.39 -18.08
C ASN A 245 27.50 -5.70 -17.01
N PHE A 246 26.23 -5.73 -17.40
CA PHE A 246 25.11 -6.07 -16.56
C PHE A 246 24.00 -6.77 -17.37
N GLU A 247 23.12 -7.43 -16.66
CA GLU A 247 21.82 -7.89 -17.16
C GLU A 247 20.76 -7.39 -16.18
N TYR A 248 19.77 -6.66 -16.69
CA TYR A 248 18.71 -6.05 -15.88
C TYR A 248 17.34 -6.64 -16.19
N HIS A 249 16.71 -7.25 -15.17
CA HIS A 249 15.34 -7.73 -15.28
C HIS A 249 14.35 -6.75 -14.64
N ILE A 250 13.29 -6.45 -15.36
CA ILE A 250 12.14 -5.67 -14.89
C ILE A 250 10.93 -6.60 -14.84
N VAL A 251 10.41 -6.85 -13.63
CA VAL A 251 9.23 -7.69 -13.39
C VAL A 251 8.04 -6.81 -13.06
N GLY A 252 6.98 -6.94 -13.83
CA GLY A 252 5.72 -6.23 -13.64
C GLY A 252 5.04 -5.86 -14.95
N GLU A 253 3.82 -5.34 -14.82
CA GLU A 253 3.03 -4.79 -15.92
C GLU A 253 2.42 -3.44 -15.52
N GLY A 254 1.97 -2.66 -16.49
CA GLY A 254 1.32 -1.38 -16.27
C GLY A 254 1.33 -0.45 -17.48
N ASN A 255 0.63 0.66 -17.35
CA ASN A 255 0.40 1.64 -18.41
C ASN A 255 1.66 2.39 -18.87
N HIS A 256 2.79 2.24 -18.17
CA HIS A 256 4.06 2.88 -18.54
C HIS A 256 4.99 1.97 -19.36
N ARG A 257 4.51 0.77 -19.73
CA ARG A 257 5.30 -0.25 -20.43
C ARG A 257 5.88 0.25 -21.76
N GLU A 258 5.08 0.92 -22.57
CA GLU A 258 5.53 1.44 -23.87
C GLU A 258 6.65 2.47 -23.73
N ALA A 259 6.51 3.39 -22.76
CA ALA A 259 7.55 4.38 -22.50
C ALA A 259 8.87 3.74 -22.04
N ILE A 260 8.79 2.65 -21.26
CA ILE A 260 9.97 1.86 -20.82
C ILE A 260 10.63 1.18 -22.03
N ILE A 261 9.86 0.55 -22.93
CA ILE A 261 10.39 -0.07 -24.16
C ILE A 261 11.09 0.97 -25.03
N TYR A 262 10.46 2.11 -25.22
CA TYR A 262 11.06 3.21 -25.97
C TYR A 262 12.37 3.69 -25.36
N ALA A 263 12.42 3.86 -24.03
CA ALA A 263 13.62 4.27 -23.31
C ALA A 263 14.75 3.23 -23.43
N ILE A 264 14.45 1.93 -23.33
CA ILE A 264 15.40 0.84 -23.53
C ILE A 264 16.06 0.94 -24.91
N HIS A 265 15.23 1.08 -25.96
CA HIS A 265 15.73 1.21 -27.34
C HIS A 265 16.56 2.49 -27.52
N LYS A 266 16.04 3.64 -27.07
CA LYS A 266 16.70 4.95 -27.21
C LYS A 266 18.06 5.01 -26.51
N LEU A 267 18.22 4.29 -25.39
CA LEU A 267 19.44 4.24 -24.61
C LEU A 267 20.40 3.10 -25.05
N GLY A 268 20.07 2.35 -26.11
CA GLY A 268 20.89 1.25 -26.61
C GLY A 268 21.02 0.06 -25.66
N LEU A 269 19.97 -0.24 -24.87
CA LEU A 269 19.97 -1.25 -23.81
C LEU A 269 19.16 -2.53 -24.17
N THR A 270 18.83 -2.73 -25.45
CA THR A 270 17.94 -3.82 -25.90
C THR A 270 18.46 -5.20 -25.53
N GLU A 271 19.76 -5.42 -25.57
CA GLU A 271 20.39 -6.70 -25.25
C GLU A 271 20.60 -6.90 -23.72
N ASP A 272 20.66 -5.78 -22.97
CA ASP A 272 21.02 -5.81 -21.54
C ASP A 272 19.78 -5.80 -20.63
N VAL A 273 18.58 -5.43 -21.13
CA VAL A 273 17.37 -5.25 -20.32
C VAL A 273 16.26 -6.21 -20.77
N LYS A 274 15.70 -6.96 -19.82
CA LYS A 274 14.62 -7.91 -20.07
C LYS A 274 13.35 -7.53 -19.31
N LEU A 275 12.27 -7.24 -20.05
CA LEU A 275 10.93 -7.08 -19.47
C LEU A 275 10.32 -8.47 -19.28
N ARG A 276 10.15 -8.89 -18.02
CA ARG A 276 9.67 -10.23 -17.64
C ARG A 276 8.14 -10.34 -17.56
N GLY A 277 7.42 -9.20 -17.72
CA GLY A 277 5.98 -9.15 -17.54
C GLY A 277 5.54 -9.38 -16.10
N GLN A 278 4.25 -9.59 -15.89
CA GLN A 278 3.69 -9.94 -14.60
C GLN A 278 4.00 -11.41 -14.26
N LEU A 279 4.58 -11.64 -13.10
CA LEU A 279 4.95 -12.97 -12.62
C LEU A 279 4.21 -13.35 -11.34
N SER A 280 4.00 -14.66 -11.12
CA SER A 280 3.54 -15.18 -9.83
C SER A 280 4.61 -14.99 -8.74
N HIS A 281 4.22 -14.96 -7.46
CA HIS A 281 5.17 -14.86 -6.35
C HIS A 281 6.30 -15.91 -6.40
N GLN A 282 5.98 -17.12 -6.83
CA GLN A 282 6.99 -18.18 -7.00
C GLN A 282 8.04 -17.80 -8.06
N LYS A 283 7.61 -17.27 -9.19
CA LYS A 283 8.52 -16.81 -10.26
C LYS A 283 9.27 -15.54 -9.84
N VAL A 284 8.63 -14.60 -9.11
CA VAL A 284 9.32 -13.44 -8.51
C VAL A 284 10.45 -13.89 -7.59
N LYS A 285 10.20 -14.90 -6.75
CA LYS A 285 11.24 -15.49 -5.90
C LYS A 285 12.39 -16.08 -6.72
N GLN A 286 12.13 -16.68 -7.87
CA GLN A 286 13.17 -17.21 -8.79
C GLN A 286 14.01 -16.07 -9.37
N GLU A 287 13.38 -14.96 -9.81
CA GLU A 287 14.09 -13.76 -10.27
C GLU A 287 14.96 -13.16 -9.15
N MET A 288 14.45 -13.11 -7.91
CA MET A 288 15.22 -12.65 -6.74
C MET A 288 16.38 -13.61 -6.40
N LYS A 289 16.25 -14.91 -6.65
CA LYS A 289 17.37 -15.86 -6.51
C LYS A 289 18.45 -15.62 -7.56
N TRP A 290 18.06 -15.30 -8.78
CA TRP A 290 18.96 -15.01 -9.88
C TRP A 290 19.72 -13.69 -9.66
N ALA A 291 19.06 -12.63 -9.18
CA ALA A 291 19.63 -11.29 -9.01
C ALA A 291 20.58 -11.20 -7.81
N GLU A 292 21.46 -10.20 -7.83
CA GLU A 292 22.40 -9.84 -6.77
C GLU A 292 22.16 -8.44 -6.22
N ILE A 293 21.76 -7.54 -7.11
CA ILE A 293 21.44 -6.14 -6.81
C ILE A 293 19.96 -5.93 -7.10
N TYR A 294 19.27 -5.26 -6.19
CA TYR A 294 17.90 -4.83 -6.36
C TYR A 294 17.84 -3.31 -6.40
N ILE A 295 17.18 -2.73 -7.41
CA ILE A 295 17.04 -1.28 -7.53
C ILE A 295 15.54 -0.93 -7.42
N GLN A 296 15.19 0.00 -6.53
CA GLN A 296 13.87 0.62 -6.47
C GLN A 296 14.02 2.11 -6.74
N PRO A 297 13.92 2.56 -8.02
CA PRO A 297 14.21 3.93 -8.41
C PRO A 297 13.02 4.86 -8.28
N SER A 298 12.07 4.55 -7.39
CA SER A 298 10.78 5.25 -7.28
C SER A 298 10.94 6.75 -7.10
N ILE A 299 9.99 7.50 -7.69
CA ILE A 299 9.83 8.95 -7.47
C ILE A 299 8.88 9.19 -6.32
N GLN A 300 7.88 8.31 -6.16
CA GLN A 300 6.87 8.35 -5.12
C GLN A 300 6.57 6.93 -4.63
N GLU A 301 6.71 6.68 -3.32
CA GLU A 301 6.46 5.37 -2.71
C GLU A 301 6.15 5.51 -1.22
N GLY A 302 4.98 5.08 -0.78
CA GLY A 302 4.63 5.08 0.65
C GLY A 302 5.41 4.06 1.48
N PHE A 303 5.60 2.85 0.93
CA PHE A 303 6.39 1.73 1.45
C PHE A 303 6.42 0.61 0.41
N CYS A 304 7.50 -0.18 0.32
CA CYS A 304 7.68 -1.14 -0.76
C CYS A 304 7.94 -2.58 -0.28
N ASN A 305 6.94 -3.47 -0.45
CA ASN A 305 7.09 -4.89 -0.11
C ASN A 305 8.20 -5.57 -0.92
N ALA A 306 8.34 -5.26 -2.21
CA ALA A 306 9.36 -5.89 -3.05
C ALA A 306 10.80 -5.59 -2.56
N VAL A 307 11.03 -4.44 -1.90
CA VAL A 307 12.31 -4.13 -1.24
C VAL A 307 12.51 -5.03 -0.02
N LEU A 308 11.47 -5.28 0.79
CA LEU A 308 11.56 -6.21 1.92
C LEU A 308 11.83 -7.64 1.43
N GLU A 309 11.13 -8.07 0.38
CA GLU A 309 11.32 -9.39 -0.25
C GLU A 309 12.75 -9.55 -0.78
N ALA A 310 13.28 -8.51 -1.45
CA ALA A 310 14.65 -8.48 -1.94
C ALA A 310 15.69 -8.56 -0.81
N GLN A 311 15.49 -7.79 0.27
CA GLN A 311 16.34 -7.83 1.47
C GLN A 311 16.30 -9.22 2.14
N ALA A 312 15.11 -9.81 2.30
CA ALA A 312 14.95 -11.16 2.86
C ALA A 312 15.64 -12.24 2.00
N MET A 313 15.69 -12.02 0.69
CA MET A 313 16.41 -12.88 -0.26
C MET A 313 17.92 -12.58 -0.34
N GLY A 314 18.42 -11.64 0.47
CA GLY A 314 19.84 -11.29 0.54
C GLY A 314 20.36 -10.53 -0.68
N LEU A 315 19.53 -9.72 -1.36
CA LEU A 315 19.98 -8.82 -2.41
C LEU A 315 20.57 -7.55 -1.82
N LEU A 316 21.53 -6.96 -2.51
CA LEU A 316 22.06 -5.63 -2.21
C LEU A 316 21.10 -4.58 -2.75
N CYS A 317 20.36 -3.92 -1.86
CA CYS A 317 19.27 -3.03 -2.25
C CYS A 317 19.73 -1.59 -2.39
N ILE A 318 19.46 -0.96 -3.53
CA ILE A 318 19.56 0.48 -3.77
C ILE A 318 18.14 1.01 -3.90
N VAL A 319 17.76 1.94 -3.04
CA VAL A 319 16.44 2.59 -3.07
C VAL A 319 16.64 4.10 -3.14
N THR A 320 15.64 4.80 -3.66
CA THR A 320 15.63 6.27 -3.62
C THR A 320 15.03 6.79 -2.31
N ASN A 321 15.29 8.06 -1.99
CA ASN A 321 14.66 8.77 -0.87
C ASN A 321 13.21 9.22 -1.19
N ALA A 322 12.48 8.40 -1.94
CA ALA A 322 11.09 8.67 -2.29
C ALA A 322 10.18 8.37 -1.10
N GLU A 323 9.80 9.41 -0.36
CA GLU A 323 8.82 9.35 0.72
C GLU A 323 9.17 8.25 1.77
N GLY A 324 8.21 7.37 2.09
CA GLY A 324 8.42 6.26 3.02
C GLY A 324 9.33 5.13 2.51
N LEU A 325 9.81 5.19 1.26
CA LEU A 325 10.72 4.17 0.73
C LEU A 325 12.06 4.12 1.49
N SER A 326 12.54 5.26 1.97
CA SER A 326 13.75 5.32 2.80
C SER A 326 13.60 4.56 4.12
N GLU A 327 12.39 4.33 4.62
CA GLU A 327 12.14 3.53 5.82
C GLU A 327 12.33 2.01 5.59
N ASN A 328 12.31 1.57 4.33
CA ASN A 328 12.58 0.18 3.96
C ASN A 328 14.05 -0.21 4.19
N VAL A 329 14.98 0.74 4.09
CA VAL A 329 16.41 0.49 4.08
C VAL A 329 17.11 1.40 5.07
N LEU A 330 17.95 0.84 5.94
CA LEU A 330 18.89 1.62 6.76
C LEU A 330 20.15 1.88 5.93
N ASP A 331 20.36 3.15 5.54
CA ASP A 331 21.45 3.54 4.65
C ASP A 331 22.82 3.10 5.16
N GLY A 332 23.60 2.48 4.26
CA GLY A 332 24.91 1.89 4.56
C GLY A 332 24.90 0.66 5.48
N LYS A 333 23.74 0.28 6.04
CA LYS A 333 23.62 -0.86 6.98
C LYS A 333 22.88 -2.05 6.41
N THR A 334 21.74 -1.82 5.73
CA THR A 334 20.91 -2.89 5.14
C THR A 334 20.69 -2.70 3.63
N GLY A 335 21.36 -1.75 3.04
CA GLY A 335 21.32 -1.31 1.66
C GLY A 335 21.69 0.16 1.58
N TRP A 336 21.34 0.84 0.50
CA TRP A 336 21.68 2.24 0.27
C TRP A 336 20.47 3.05 -0.17
N VAL A 337 20.43 4.29 0.31
CA VAL A 337 19.45 5.29 -0.05
C VAL A 337 20.10 6.38 -0.90
N VAL A 338 19.63 6.57 -2.13
CA VAL A 338 20.14 7.57 -3.05
C VAL A 338 19.09 8.64 -3.35
N PRO A 339 19.46 9.84 -3.81
CA PRO A 339 18.50 10.85 -4.21
C PRO A 339 17.57 10.34 -5.31
N LYS A 340 16.27 10.59 -5.18
CA LYS A 340 15.28 10.33 -6.25
C LYS A 340 15.58 11.21 -7.45
N ARG A 341 15.23 10.72 -8.65
CA ARG A 341 15.47 11.39 -9.93
C ARG A 341 16.96 11.62 -10.26
N SER A 342 17.87 10.89 -9.63
CA SER A 342 19.30 10.95 -9.94
C SER A 342 19.80 9.62 -10.49
N SER A 343 19.98 9.56 -11.79
CA SER A 343 20.58 8.42 -12.48
C SER A 343 22.07 8.28 -12.15
N GLU A 344 22.74 9.40 -11.95
CA GLU A 344 24.15 9.51 -11.59
C GLU A 344 24.40 8.86 -10.22
N ALA A 345 23.56 9.19 -9.21
CA ALA A 345 23.68 8.62 -7.86
C ALA A 345 23.43 7.09 -7.86
N ILE A 346 22.48 6.60 -8.67
CA ILE A 346 22.25 5.16 -8.85
C ILE A 346 23.50 4.51 -9.47
N THR A 347 24.07 5.12 -10.53
CA THR A 347 25.26 4.62 -11.22
C THR A 347 26.46 4.53 -10.27
N GLU A 348 26.74 5.60 -9.55
CA GLU A 348 27.85 5.66 -8.59
C GLU A 348 27.68 4.61 -7.49
N GLN A 349 26.46 4.42 -7.00
CA GLN A 349 26.21 3.43 -5.97
C GLN A 349 26.40 1.99 -6.48
N ILE A 350 26.02 1.68 -7.72
CA ILE A 350 26.31 0.36 -8.33
C ILE A 350 27.81 0.16 -8.47
N ILE A 351 28.57 1.19 -8.89
CA ILE A 351 30.04 1.11 -9.00
C ILE A 351 30.68 0.89 -7.62
N LYS A 352 30.23 1.60 -6.59
CA LYS A 352 30.69 1.40 -5.22
C LYS A 352 30.44 -0.04 -4.76
N ILE A 353 29.25 -0.58 -5.00
CA ILE A 353 28.92 -1.98 -4.69
C ILE A 353 29.85 -2.92 -5.45
N LYS A 354 30.04 -2.72 -6.76
CA LYS A 354 30.93 -3.59 -7.57
C LYS A 354 32.36 -3.65 -7.03
N ASN A 355 32.87 -2.54 -6.52
CA ASN A 355 34.25 -2.42 -6.01
C ASN A 355 34.40 -2.73 -4.51
N MET A 356 33.30 -3.01 -3.83
CA MET A 356 33.28 -3.32 -2.40
C MET A 356 33.71 -4.77 -2.16
N GLU A 357 34.41 -5.00 -1.04
CA GLU A 357 34.82 -6.35 -0.64
C GLU A 357 33.65 -7.27 -0.31
N MET A 358 33.79 -8.55 -0.59
CA MET A 358 32.78 -9.57 -0.33
C MET A 358 32.35 -9.61 1.14
N LEU A 359 33.28 -9.38 2.07
CA LEU A 359 32.97 -9.33 3.51
C LEU A 359 31.94 -8.23 3.85
N GLN A 360 32.10 -7.06 3.22
CA GLN A 360 31.18 -5.93 3.40
C GLN A 360 29.81 -6.24 2.77
N HIS A 361 29.76 -6.84 1.57
CA HIS A 361 28.50 -7.31 0.98
C HIS A 361 27.76 -8.24 1.93
N ASN A 362 28.46 -9.24 2.48
CA ASN A 362 27.85 -10.24 3.35
C ASN A 362 27.35 -9.64 4.67
N LYS A 363 28.06 -8.65 5.21
CA LYS A 363 27.60 -7.90 6.40
C LYS A 363 26.29 -7.16 6.14
N ILE A 364 26.19 -6.44 5.01
CA ILE A 364 24.99 -5.69 4.63
C ILE A 364 23.81 -6.64 4.37
N ARG A 365 24.03 -7.73 3.63
CA ARG A 365 23.01 -8.77 3.38
C ARG A 365 22.49 -9.39 4.68
N LYS A 366 23.40 -9.78 5.57
CA LYS A 366 23.03 -10.35 6.88
C LYS A 366 22.19 -9.38 7.70
N ASN A 367 22.61 -8.13 7.78
CA ASN A 367 21.87 -7.09 8.50
C ASN A 367 20.47 -6.88 7.91
N ALA A 368 20.34 -6.87 6.57
CA ALA A 368 19.07 -6.73 5.88
C ALA A 368 18.12 -7.89 6.18
N ILE A 369 18.62 -9.13 6.06
CA ILE A 369 17.84 -10.35 6.35
C ILE A 369 17.34 -10.35 7.80
N VAL A 370 18.24 -10.08 8.75
CA VAL A 370 17.90 -10.04 10.19
C VAL A 370 16.83 -8.98 10.45
N ARG A 371 17.04 -7.75 9.96
CA ARG A 371 16.08 -6.67 10.15
C ARG A 371 14.69 -7.00 9.60
N VAL A 372 14.63 -7.58 8.38
CA VAL A 372 13.33 -7.95 7.79
C VAL A 372 12.64 -9.03 8.61
N LYS A 373 13.38 -10.03 9.08
CA LYS A 373 12.86 -11.10 9.92
C LYS A 373 12.33 -10.57 11.26
N ASP A 374 13.04 -9.61 11.88
CA ASP A 374 12.71 -9.13 13.22
C ASP A 374 11.62 -8.05 13.22
N HIS A 375 11.48 -7.24 12.15
CA HIS A 375 10.58 -6.09 12.15
C HIS A 375 9.49 -6.08 11.05
N PHE A 376 9.53 -7.03 10.11
CA PHE A 376 8.58 -7.05 8.98
C PHE A 376 7.99 -8.44 8.73
N HIS A 377 7.89 -9.23 9.79
CA HIS A 377 7.27 -10.55 9.73
C HIS A 377 5.75 -10.45 9.86
N LEU A 378 5.02 -11.29 9.10
CA LEU A 378 3.55 -11.26 9.08
C LEU A 378 2.90 -11.42 10.45
N ASN A 379 3.42 -12.29 11.33
CA ASN A 379 2.84 -12.54 12.65
C ASN A 379 2.85 -11.29 13.53
N GLU A 380 3.93 -10.50 13.47
CA GLU A 380 4.02 -9.23 14.19
C GLU A 380 3.00 -8.22 13.66
N GLN A 381 2.88 -8.11 12.33
CA GLN A 381 1.88 -7.24 11.71
C GLN A 381 0.45 -7.62 12.11
N ILE A 382 0.14 -8.92 12.14
CA ILE A 382 -1.16 -9.46 12.55
C ILE A 382 -1.46 -9.09 14.01
N GLN A 383 -0.49 -9.26 14.91
CA GLN A 383 -0.62 -8.88 16.31
C GLN A 383 -0.88 -7.36 16.46
N ASN A 384 -0.12 -6.53 15.72
CA ASN A 384 -0.31 -5.08 15.73
C ASN A 384 -1.71 -4.67 15.23
N TRP A 385 -2.28 -5.39 14.25
CA TRP A 385 -3.67 -5.18 13.83
C TRP A 385 -4.68 -5.59 14.89
N SER A 386 -4.44 -6.68 15.62
CA SER A 386 -5.30 -7.07 16.75
C SER A 386 -5.29 -5.99 17.85
N ASP A 387 -4.12 -5.46 18.18
CA ASP A 387 -3.98 -4.43 19.21
C ASP A 387 -4.54 -3.07 18.76
N PHE A 388 -4.55 -2.81 17.47
CA PHE A 388 -5.12 -1.60 16.89
C PHE A 388 -6.62 -1.44 17.18
N TYR A 389 -7.39 -2.50 17.30
CA TYR A 389 -8.84 -2.44 17.54
C TYR A 389 -9.24 -2.61 19.03
N LYS A 390 -8.31 -2.80 19.90
CA LYS A 390 -8.52 -2.77 21.36
C LYS A 390 -8.60 -1.32 21.86
#